data_56dbcd6b576570b9f33d0a1d35a428bf
#
_entry.id   56dbcd6b576570b9f33d0a1d35a428bf
#
_cell.length_a   1.000
_cell.length_b   1.000
_cell.length_c   1.000
_cell.angle_alpha   90.00
_cell.angle_beta   90.00
_cell.angle_gamma   90.00
#
_symmetry.space_group_name_H-M   'P 1'
#
loop_
_entity.id
_entity.type
_entity.pdbx_description
1 polymer ?
#
loop_
_entity_poly.entity_id
_entity_poly.type
_entity_poly.pdbx_seq_one_letter_code
_entity_poly.pdbx_strand_id
1 'polypeptide(L)'
;MTRRGRRRMIVVGTAGALGLGAPFWAPPVLGTLPVFRVERVEVAGNVFVGHDDVLRLAAIGPEASVWDDGSAWEARVRSHALVREARVRRVGMRGIEIRVTEVQPLALVMDETLVPVDEEGRVLPLDPSVWGLNLPVLTGGVGVEDGRVSDARARGALRALAALKEYDDAFFGQISELWPRDAESLEIELIESGRTGRVLLLAADAVRGLRRVELALGHASDSAASVADARFDGQVVLRTRKRG
;
A
#
# COMPACT_ATOMS: atom_id res chain seq x y z
N MET A 1 -55.02 25.42 27.13
CA MET A 1 -53.73 25.77 26.52
C MET A 1 -53.85 27.12 25.82
N THR A 2 -53.15 28.13 26.32
CA THR A 2 -53.19 29.48 25.75
C THR A 2 -52.54 29.56 24.39
N ARG A 3 -53.07 30.40 23.47
CA ARG A 3 -52.52 30.62 22.12
C ARG A 3 -50.98 30.91 22.11
N ARG A 4 -50.45 31.49 23.21
CA ARG A 4 -49.01 31.73 23.42
C ARG A 4 -48.20 30.44 23.66
N GLY A 5 -48.74 29.47 24.38
CA GLY A 5 -48.08 28.19 24.63
C GLY A 5 -47.95 27.34 23.38
N ARG A 6 -49.01 27.34 22.53
CA ARG A 6 -49.02 26.61 21.25
C ARG A 6 -48.00 27.18 20.22
N ARG A 7 -47.89 28.55 20.17
CA ARG A 7 -46.86 29.20 19.30
C ARG A 7 -45.44 28.90 19.79
N ARG A 8 -45.16 28.91 21.10
CA ARG A 8 -43.85 28.56 21.64
C ARG A 8 -43.48 27.10 21.36
N MET A 9 -44.42 26.20 21.48
CA MET A 9 -44.19 24.77 21.20
C MET A 9 -43.93 24.51 19.69
N ILE A 10 -44.62 25.23 18.81
CA ILE A 10 -44.35 25.15 17.35
C ILE A 10 -42.96 25.71 17.01
N VAL A 11 -42.58 26.86 17.58
CA VAL A 11 -41.26 27.47 17.34
C VAL A 11 -40.12 26.60 17.86
N VAL A 12 -40.28 26.01 19.05
CA VAL A 12 -39.24 25.07 19.58
C VAL A 12 -39.21 23.79 18.80
N GLY A 13 -40.34 23.26 18.34
CA GLY A 13 -40.41 22.06 17.51
C GLY A 13 -39.80 22.27 16.14
N THR A 14 -40.06 23.41 15.49
CA THR A 14 -39.44 23.74 14.17
C THR A 14 -37.95 24.03 14.31
N ALA A 15 -37.51 24.74 15.35
CA ALA A 15 -36.07 24.96 15.61
C ALA A 15 -35.35 23.65 15.90
N GLY A 16 -35.96 22.73 16.66
CA GLY A 16 -35.42 21.39 16.89
C GLY A 16 -35.31 20.54 15.63
N ALA A 17 -36.37 20.55 14.80
CA ALA A 17 -36.36 19.82 13.52
C ALA A 17 -35.35 20.38 12.51
N LEU A 18 -35.20 21.71 12.45
CA LEU A 18 -34.17 22.37 11.64
C LEU A 18 -32.75 22.05 12.14
N GLY A 19 -32.55 22.02 13.47
CA GLY A 19 -31.26 21.68 14.08
C GLY A 19 -30.87 20.22 13.87
N LEU A 20 -31.82 19.29 14.04
CA LEU A 20 -31.57 17.86 13.80
C LEU A 20 -31.40 17.52 12.32
N GLY A 21 -32.00 18.27 11.41
CA GLY A 21 -31.86 18.12 9.97
C GLY A 21 -30.64 18.86 9.38
N ALA A 22 -29.98 19.74 10.15
CA ALA A 22 -28.87 20.56 9.65
C ALA A 22 -27.74 19.78 8.95
N PRO A 23 -27.31 18.61 9.43
CA PRO A 23 -26.30 17.82 8.72
C PRO A 23 -26.67 17.45 7.28
N PHE A 24 -27.95 17.37 6.96
CA PHE A 24 -28.44 16.95 5.63
C PHE A 24 -28.70 18.12 4.67
N TRP A 25 -29.13 19.27 5.17
CA TRP A 25 -29.47 20.41 4.30
C TRP A 25 -28.42 21.53 4.32
N ALA A 26 -27.60 21.62 5.37
CA ALA A 26 -26.63 22.70 5.48
C ALA A 26 -25.50 22.59 4.42
N PRO A 27 -24.92 21.41 4.12
CA PRO A 27 -23.88 21.31 3.10
C PRO A 27 -24.30 21.84 1.74
N PRO A 28 -25.43 21.43 1.13
CA PRO A 28 -25.83 21.95 -0.18
C PRO A 28 -26.13 23.45 -0.15
N VAL A 29 -26.65 24.01 0.94
CA VAL A 29 -26.89 25.45 1.08
C VAL A 29 -25.57 26.21 1.24
N LEU A 30 -24.67 25.72 2.08
CA LEU A 30 -23.34 26.33 2.29
C LEU A 30 -22.48 26.27 1.02
N GLY A 31 -22.63 25.20 0.23
CA GLY A 31 -21.94 25.02 -1.04
C GLY A 31 -22.21 26.13 -2.05
N THR A 32 -23.39 26.79 -2.00
CA THR A 32 -23.72 27.88 -2.91
C THR A 32 -23.08 29.22 -2.54
N LEU A 33 -22.53 29.34 -1.34
CA LEU A 33 -22.00 30.61 -0.85
C LEU A 33 -20.56 30.84 -1.32
N PRO A 34 -20.26 31.99 -1.98
CA PRO A 34 -18.92 32.25 -2.51
C PRO A 34 -17.81 32.24 -1.45
N VAL A 35 -18.14 32.48 -0.19
CA VAL A 35 -17.19 32.48 0.94
C VAL A 35 -16.57 31.09 1.19
N PHE A 36 -17.21 30.02 0.70
CA PHE A 36 -16.75 28.64 0.84
C PHE A 36 -16.18 28.06 -0.44
N ARG A 37 -15.93 28.88 -1.47
CA ARG A 37 -15.23 28.41 -2.68
C ARG A 37 -13.83 27.91 -2.34
N VAL A 38 -13.42 26.85 -3.03
CA VAL A 38 -12.07 26.28 -2.89
C VAL A 38 -11.06 27.25 -3.49
N GLU A 39 -10.17 27.77 -2.68
CA GLU A 39 -9.06 28.64 -3.10
C GLU A 39 -7.69 27.98 -2.92
N ARG A 40 -7.63 26.95 -2.04
CA ARG A 40 -6.39 26.22 -1.77
C ARG A 40 -6.66 24.74 -1.82
N VAL A 41 -5.82 24.02 -2.56
CA VAL A 41 -5.80 22.57 -2.59
C VAL A 41 -4.41 22.12 -2.16
N GLU A 42 -4.36 21.33 -1.10
CA GLU A 42 -3.13 20.70 -0.59
C GLU A 42 -3.14 19.22 -0.96
N VAL A 43 -2.00 18.68 -1.39
CA VAL A 43 -1.85 17.25 -1.67
C VAL A 43 -0.86 16.68 -0.66
N ALA A 44 -1.21 15.55 -0.06
CA ALA A 44 -0.40 14.87 0.92
C ALA A 44 -0.34 13.36 0.68
N GLY A 45 0.81 12.75 1.03
CA GLY A 45 1.01 11.30 0.93
C GLY A 45 1.41 10.79 -0.46
N ASN A 46 1.60 11.69 -1.43
CA ASN A 46 2.12 11.36 -2.75
C ASN A 46 3.66 11.26 -2.71
N VAL A 47 4.19 10.22 -3.32
CA VAL A 47 5.63 9.94 -3.49
C VAL A 47 5.94 9.76 -4.96
N PHE A 48 5.28 8.83 -5.63
CA PHE A 48 5.48 8.49 -7.03
C PHE A 48 4.60 9.33 -7.97
N VAL A 49 3.42 9.73 -7.53
CA VAL A 49 2.51 10.56 -8.33
C VAL A 49 2.82 12.04 -8.10
N GLY A 50 3.08 12.76 -9.18
CA GLY A 50 3.38 14.19 -9.10
C GLY A 50 2.24 14.99 -8.47
N HIS A 51 2.58 16.02 -7.69
CA HIS A 51 1.59 16.93 -7.08
C HIS A 51 0.62 17.49 -8.13
N ASP A 52 1.14 17.98 -9.25
CA ASP A 52 0.35 18.57 -10.33
C ASP A 52 -0.52 17.52 -11.05
N ASP A 53 -0.08 16.27 -11.07
CA ASP A 53 -0.87 15.17 -11.64
C ASP A 53 -2.10 14.88 -10.78
N VAL A 54 -1.93 14.86 -9.47
CA VAL A 54 -3.07 14.70 -8.53
C VAL A 54 -4.07 15.83 -8.70
N LEU A 55 -3.61 17.09 -8.80
CA LEU A 55 -4.48 18.24 -8.99
C LEU A 55 -5.23 18.16 -10.33
N ARG A 56 -4.55 17.79 -11.40
CA ARG A 56 -5.11 17.63 -12.74
C ARG A 56 -6.16 16.51 -12.76
N LEU A 57 -5.87 15.37 -12.13
CA LEU A 57 -6.81 14.25 -12.03
C LEU A 57 -8.03 14.62 -11.20
N ALA A 58 -7.85 15.30 -10.07
CA ALA A 58 -8.96 15.73 -9.23
C ALA A 58 -9.93 16.63 -10.01
N ALA A 59 -9.44 17.42 -10.98
CA ALA A 59 -10.22 18.31 -11.85
C ALA A 59 -11.24 19.14 -11.05
N ILE A 60 -10.75 19.84 -10.01
CA ILE A 60 -11.58 20.69 -9.17
C ILE A 60 -11.89 21.98 -9.94
N GLY A 61 -13.16 22.21 -10.19
CA GLY A 61 -13.61 23.39 -10.94
C GLY A 61 -13.50 24.68 -10.12
N PRO A 62 -13.50 25.86 -10.79
CA PRO A 62 -13.37 27.17 -10.13
C PRO A 62 -14.56 27.54 -9.22
N GLU A 63 -15.71 26.91 -9.46
CA GLU A 63 -16.92 27.12 -8.66
C GLU A 63 -17.08 26.11 -7.51
N ALA A 64 -16.12 25.17 -7.38
CA ALA A 64 -16.17 24.14 -6.37
C ALA A 64 -16.16 24.74 -4.95
N SER A 65 -16.96 24.15 -4.07
CA SER A 65 -17.02 24.53 -2.68
C SER A 65 -16.38 23.49 -1.76
N VAL A 66 -15.83 23.93 -0.63
CA VAL A 66 -15.36 23.02 0.40
C VAL A 66 -16.50 22.18 1.02
N TRP A 67 -17.75 22.48 0.70
CA TRP A 67 -18.94 21.75 1.12
C TRP A 67 -19.45 20.76 0.08
N ASP A 68 -18.84 20.74 -1.11
CA ASP A 68 -19.19 19.76 -2.14
C ASP A 68 -18.80 18.35 -1.69
N ASP A 69 -19.49 17.36 -2.24
CA ASP A 69 -19.12 15.97 -2.06
C ASP A 69 -17.82 15.66 -2.83
N GLY A 70 -16.73 15.46 -2.09
CA GLY A 70 -15.42 15.15 -2.65
C GLY A 70 -15.31 13.78 -3.31
N SER A 71 -16.33 12.93 -3.24
CA SER A 71 -16.29 11.54 -3.73
C SER A 71 -15.95 11.44 -5.23
N ALA A 72 -16.45 12.38 -6.04
CA ALA A 72 -16.12 12.43 -7.46
C ALA A 72 -14.66 12.81 -7.72
N TRP A 73 -14.08 13.68 -6.89
CA TRP A 73 -12.66 14.04 -6.95
C TRP A 73 -11.79 12.86 -6.51
N GLU A 74 -12.16 12.20 -5.41
CA GLU A 74 -11.50 11.00 -4.92
C GLU A 74 -11.51 9.88 -5.98
N ALA A 75 -12.66 9.66 -6.63
CA ALA A 75 -12.79 8.64 -7.67
C ALA A 75 -11.87 8.91 -8.88
N ARG A 76 -11.77 10.18 -9.30
CA ARG A 76 -10.86 10.56 -10.41
C ARG A 76 -9.39 10.36 -10.03
N VAL A 77 -8.99 10.76 -8.83
CA VAL A 77 -7.61 10.53 -8.35
C VAL A 77 -7.31 9.04 -8.23
N ARG A 78 -8.24 8.22 -7.73
CA ARG A 78 -8.12 6.76 -7.64
C ARG A 78 -8.06 6.05 -8.99
N SER A 79 -8.42 6.70 -10.09
CA SER A 79 -8.26 6.10 -11.44
C SER A 79 -6.80 6.00 -11.89
N HIS A 80 -5.87 6.65 -11.20
CA HIS A 80 -4.45 6.53 -11.48
C HIS A 80 -3.90 5.18 -10.98
N ALA A 81 -3.11 4.49 -11.82
CA ALA A 81 -2.62 3.13 -11.54
C ALA A 81 -1.78 3.02 -10.26
N LEU A 82 -1.11 4.10 -9.85
CA LEU A 82 -0.30 4.15 -8.63
C LEU A 82 -1.10 4.57 -7.39
N VAL A 83 -2.38 4.87 -7.50
CA VAL A 83 -3.19 5.33 -6.37
C VAL A 83 -4.06 4.18 -5.85
N ARG A 84 -3.80 3.74 -4.61
CA ARG A 84 -4.62 2.76 -3.91
C ARG A 84 -5.86 3.42 -3.32
N GLU A 85 -5.69 4.58 -2.68
CA GLU A 85 -6.77 5.32 -2.03
C GLU A 85 -6.55 6.83 -2.17
N ALA A 86 -7.64 7.56 -2.32
CA ALA A 86 -7.66 9.02 -2.24
C ALA A 86 -8.78 9.45 -1.29
N ARG A 87 -8.50 10.42 -0.44
CA ARG A 87 -9.44 11.01 0.50
C ARG A 87 -9.37 12.52 0.41
N VAL A 88 -10.52 13.16 0.31
CA VAL A 88 -10.65 14.61 0.32
C VAL A 88 -11.22 15.06 1.65
N ARG A 89 -10.56 16.02 2.28
CA ARG A 89 -11.05 16.63 3.52
C ARG A 89 -10.95 18.14 3.46
N ARG A 90 -11.83 18.82 4.17
CA ARG A 90 -11.78 20.27 4.35
C ARG A 90 -10.63 20.69 5.26
N VAL A 91 -9.98 21.80 4.88
CA VAL A 91 -8.95 22.46 5.66
C VAL A 91 -9.28 23.94 5.76
N GLY A 92 -9.84 24.35 6.88
CA GLY A 92 -10.33 25.71 7.07
C GLY A 92 -11.60 26.03 6.29
N MET A 93 -11.78 27.29 5.92
CA MET A 93 -13.01 27.78 5.26
C MET A 93 -12.99 27.70 3.75
N ARG A 94 -11.80 27.69 3.12
CA ARG A 94 -11.59 27.81 1.67
C ARG A 94 -10.54 26.82 1.15
N GLY A 95 -10.11 25.87 1.97
CA GLY A 95 -9.11 24.88 1.64
C GLY A 95 -9.64 23.46 1.67
N ILE A 96 -9.06 22.61 0.83
CA ILE A 96 -9.22 21.16 0.89
C ILE A 96 -7.85 20.51 0.85
N GLU A 97 -7.73 19.35 1.47
CA GLU A 97 -6.57 18.46 1.35
C GLU A 97 -7.01 17.19 0.62
N ILE A 98 -6.25 16.82 -0.41
CA ILE A 98 -6.34 15.52 -1.07
C ILE A 98 -5.23 14.65 -0.50
N ARG A 99 -5.60 13.68 0.32
CA ARG A 99 -4.65 12.69 0.84
C ARG A 99 -4.65 11.46 -0.04
N VAL A 100 -3.48 11.13 -0.57
CA VAL A 100 -3.27 9.98 -1.45
C VAL A 100 -2.54 8.89 -0.68
N THR A 101 -2.98 7.65 -0.84
CA THR A 101 -2.23 6.45 -0.45
C THR A 101 -1.84 5.74 -1.72
N GLU A 102 -0.54 5.63 -1.97
CA GLU A 102 -0.02 5.03 -3.19
C GLU A 102 0.20 3.53 -3.04
N VAL A 103 0.13 2.83 -4.17
CA VAL A 103 0.56 1.44 -4.28
C VAL A 103 2.07 1.40 -4.15
N GLN A 104 2.57 0.54 -3.28
CA GLN A 104 4.01 0.41 -3.05
C GLN A 104 4.59 -0.70 -3.91
N PRO A 105 5.68 -0.45 -4.63
CA PRO A 105 6.42 -1.50 -5.31
C PRO A 105 7.05 -2.44 -4.27
N LEU A 106 7.01 -3.74 -4.56
CA LEU A 106 7.47 -4.78 -3.65
C LEU A 106 8.63 -5.60 -4.20
N ALA A 107 8.60 -5.90 -5.50
CA ALA A 107 9.63 -6.68 -6.17
C ALA A 107 9.80 -6.18 -7.61
N LEU A 108 10.89 -6.59 -8.25
CA LEU A 108 11.13 -6.42 -9.68
C LEU A 108 10.91 -7.75 -10.40
N VAL A 109 10.28 -7.72 -11.55
CA VAL A 109 10.08 -8.89 -12.42
C VAL A 109 10.67 -8.61 -13.77
N MET A 110 11.29 -9.62 -14.42
CA MET A 110 11.76 -9.51 -15.79
C MET A 110 10.56 -9.71 -16.72
N ASP A 111 10.18 -8.64 -17.38
CA ASP A 111 9.36 -8.63 -18.59
C ASP A 111 10.33 -8.39 -19.76
N GLU A 112 10.13 -7.53 -20.70
CA GLU A 112 11.20 -7.12 -21.64
C GLU A 112 12.36 -6.43 -20.89
N THR A 113 12.05 -5.70 -19.85
CA THR A 113 12.97 -5.06 -18.90
C THR A 113 12.56 -5.40 -17.46
N LEU A 114 13.34 -4.96 -16.47
CA LEU A 114 12.94 -5.06 -15.08
C LEU A 114 11.81 -4.06 -14.79
N VAL A 115 10.64 -4.56 -14.40
CA VAL A 115 9.47 -3.78 -14.05
C VAL A 115 9.08 -4.02 -12.60
N PRO A 116 8.67 -2.98 -11.84
CA PRO A 116 8.24 -3.15 -10.47
C PRO A 116 6.80 -3.68 -10.41
N VAL A 117 6.58 -4.56 -9.44
CA VAL A 117 5.26 -5.14 -9.14
C VAL A 117 4.88 -4.93 -7.69
N ASP A 118 3.58 -4.86 -7.43
CA ASP A 118 3.02 -4.80 -6.07
C ASP A 118 2.81 -6.21 -5.45
N GLU A 119 2.23 -6.25 -4.26
CA GLU A 119 1.95 -7.47 -3.52
C GLU A 119 0.91 -8.40 -4.19
N GLU A 120 0.05 -7.85 -5.05
CA GLU A 120 -0.90 -8.60 -5.86
C GLU A 120 -0.31 -9.02 -7.22
N GLY A 121 0.94 -8.68 -7.49
CA GLY A 121 1.64 -8.95 -8.75
C GLY A 121 1.21 -8.06 -9.91
N ARG A 122 0.65 -6.88 -9.66
CA ARG A 122 0.35 -5.90 -10.71
C ARG A 122 1.63 -5.13 -11.07
N VAL A 123 1.89 -4.99 -12.36
CA VAL A 123 2.99 -4.17 -12.86
C VAL A 123 2.65 -2.70 -12.61
N LEU A 124 3.61 -1.98 -12.03
CA LEU A 124 3.49 -0.57 -11.75
C LEU A 124 4.19 0.25 -12.83
N PRO A 125 3.57 1.35 -13.32
CA PRO A 125 4.17 2.21 -14.34
C PRO A 125 5.26 3.12 -13.74
N LEU A 126 6.32 2.51 -13.21
CA LEU A 126 7.47 3.18 -12.61
C LEU A 126 8.75 2.67 -13.30
N ASP A 127 9.67 3.57 -13.58
CA ASP A 127 11.01 3.20 -14.00
C ASP A 127 11.89 2.98 -12.75
N PRO A 128 12.36 1.73 -12.49
CA PRO A 128 13.16 1.43 -11.31
C PRO A 128 14.45 2.24 -11.24
N SER A 129 15.05 2.59 -12.40
CA SER A 129 16.31 3.33 -12.45
C SER A 129 16.12 4.80 -12.09
N VAL A 130 15.02 5.41 -12.53
CA VAL A 130 14.69 6.80 -12.24
C VAL A 130 14.38 6.99 -10.75
N TRP A 131 13.67 6.03 -10.17
CA TRP A 131 13.27 6.08 -8.76
C TRP A 131 14.29 5.45 -7.80
N GLY A 132 15.38 4.86 -8.33
CA GLY A 132 16.40 4.20 -7.53
C GLY A 132 15.83 3.07 -6.67
N LEU A 133 14.89 2.30 -7.22
CA LEU A 133 14.21 1.23 -6.49
C LEU A 133 15.17 0.08 -6.20
N ASN A 134 15.55 -0.09 -4.94
CA ASN A 134 16.32 -1.24 -4.46
C ASN A 134 15.35 -2.30 -3.93
N LEU A 135 14.88 -3.17 -4.80
CA LEU A 135 13.88 -4.20 -4.52
C LEU A 135 14.39 -5.57 -4.95
N PRO A 136 13.98 -6.64 -4.26
CA PRO A 136 14.32 -8.00 -4.65
C PRO A 136 13.79 -8.33 -6.04
N VAL A 137 14.56 -9.12 -6.79
CA VAL A 137 14.15 -9.60 -8.12
C VAL A 137 13.41 -10.92 -7.96
N LEU A 138 12.18 -10.97 -8.46
CA LEU A 138 11.41 -12.21 -8.56
C LEU A 138 11.83 -12.97 -9.81
N THR A 139 12.46 -14.11 -9.62
CA THR A 139 13.05 -14.96 -10.67
C THR A 139 12.30 -16.30 -10.81
N GLY A 140 12.83 -17.21 -11.64
CA GLY A 140 12.26 -18.55 -11.80
C GLY A 140 11.29 -18.69 -12.98
N GLY A 141 11.49 -17.90 -14.04
CA GLY A 141 10.68 -17.99 -15.28
C GLY A 141 9.25 -17.46 -15.10
N VAL A 142 9.12 -16.44 -14.28
CA VAL A 142 7.82 -15.79 -14.00
C VAL A 142 7.47 -14.87 -15.18
N GLY A 143 6.34 -15.14 -15.84
CA GLY A 143 5.82 -14.29 -16.92
C GLY A 143 4.89 -13.18 -16.42
N VAL A 144 4.81 -12.12 -17.22
CA VAL A 144 3.83 -11.05 -17.08
C VAL A 144 2.82 -11.16 -18.22
N GLU A 145 1.53 -11.18 -17.91
CA GLU A 145 0.44 -11.19 -18.87
C GLU A 145 -0.60 -10.14 -18.43
N ASP A 146 -1.07 -9.35 -19.37
CA ASP A 146 -2.05 -8.28 -19.12
C ASP A 146 -1.68 -7.36 -17.93
N GLY A 147 -0.38 -7.02 -17.81
CA GLY A 147 0.12 -6.16 -16.74
C GLY A 147 0.12 -6.81 -15.36
N ARG A 148 0.12 -8.14 -15.30
CA ARG A 148 0.17 -8.91 -14.05
C ARG A 148 1.09 -10.12 -14.14
N VAL A 149 1.66 -10.47 -13.01
CA VAL A 149 2.34 -11.76 -12.83
C VAL A 149 1.33 -12.88 -13.01
N SER A 150 1.51 -13.71 -14.06
CA SER A 150 0.56 -14.77 -14.42
C SER A 150 0.67 -16.01 -13.54
N ASP A 151 1.87 -16.32 -13.03
CA ASP A 151 2.15 -17.51 -12.22
C ASP A 151 1.55 -17.40 -10.79
N ALA A 152 0.71 -18.35 -10.42
CA ALA A 152 0.11 -18.40 -9.08
C ALA A 152 1.13 -18.63 -7.95
N ARG A 153 2.23 -19.37 -8.22
CA ARG A 153 3.33 -19.58 -7.27
C ARG A 153 4.04 -18.26 -6.99
N ALA A 154 4.30 -17.49 -8.03
CA ALA A 154 4.94 -16.19 -7.93
C ALA A 154 4.08 -15.20 -7.12
N ARG A 155 2.76 -15.18 -7.35
CA ARG A 155 1.84 -14.38 -6.53
C ARG A 155 1.80 -14.83 -5.06
N GLY A 156 1.94 -16.14 -4.80
CA GLY A 156 2.09 -16.66 -3.44
C GLY A 156 3.37 -16.16 -2.77
N ALA A 157 4.47 -16.20 -3.51
CA ALA A 157 5.77 -15.70 -3.03
C ALA A 157 5.77 -14.17 -2.78
N LEU A 158 5.09 -13.37 -3.62
CA LEU A 158 4.93 -11.93 -3.40
C LEU A 158 4.15 -11.63 -2.12
N ARG A 159 3.05 -12.34 -1.85
CA ARG A 159 2.33 -12.16 -0.58
C ARG A 159 3.19 -12.54 0.63
N ALA A 160 3.98 -13.61 0.53
CA ALA A 160 4.93 -13.99 1.58
C ALA A 160 6.00 -12.90 1.78
N LEU A 161 6.52 -12.33 0.69
CA LEU A 161 7.48 -11.24 0.72
C LEU A 161 6.90 -9.98 1.37
N ALA A 162 5.64 -9.64 1.08
CA ALA A 162 4.95 -8.52 1.72
C ALA A 162 4.84 -8.75 3.25
N ALA A 163 4.47 -9.95 3.67
CA ALA A 163 4.39 -10.29 5.09
C ALA A 163 5.77 -10.24 5.78
N LEU A 164 6.83 -10.66 5.09
CA LEU A 164 8.21 -10.56 5.61
C LEU A 164 8.64 -9.10 5.75
N LYS A 165 8.30 -8.25 4.78
CA LYS A 165 8.58 -6.80 4.84
C LYS A 165 7.87 -6.14 6.02
N GLU A 166 6.59 -6.46 6.25
CA GLU A 166 5.83 -5.94 7.39
C GLU A 166 6.39 -6.43 8.72
N TYR A 167 6.90 -7.66 8.77
CA TYR A 167 7.48 -8.24 9.97
C TYR A 167 8.87 -7.65 10.29
N ASP A 168 9.75 -7.54 9.30
CA ASP A 168 11.11 -7.04 9.44
C ASP A 168 11.59 -6.37 8.13
N ASP A 169 11.48 -5.05 8.09
CA ASP A 169 11.89 -4.23 6.95
C ASP A 169 13.42 -4.22 6.76
N ALA A 170 14.19 -4.41 7.84
CA ALA A 170 15.65 -4.51 7.77
C ALA A 170 16.08 -5.84 7.12
N PHE A 171 15.41 -6.94 7.43
CA PHE A 171 15.61 -8.22 6.75
C PHE A 171 15.19 -8.12 5.28
N PHE A 172 14.04 -7.51 5.00
CA PHE A 172 13.58 -7.29 3.63
C PHE A 172 14.63 -6.56 2.78
N GLY A 173 15.27 -5.54 3.34
CA GLY A 173 16.33 -4.78 2.67
C GLY A 173 17.59 -5.59 2.33
N GLN A 174 17.75 -6.80 2.86
CA GLN A 174 18.85 -7.70 2.54
C GLN A 174 18.51 -8.70 1.43
N ILE A 175 17.26 -8.79 1.02
CA ILE A 175 16.82 -9.74 -0.01
C ILE A 175 17.24 -9.23 -1.39
N SER A 176 18.02 -10.05 -2.12
CA SER A 176 18.39 -9.76 -3.52
C SER A 176 17.45 -10.45 -4.51
N GLU A 177 17.14 -11.71 -4.26
CA GLU A 177 16.33 -12.52 -5.16
C GLU A 177 15.28 -13.35 -4.41
N LEU A 178 14.17 -13.60 -5.11
CA LEU A 178 13.06 -14.40 -4.63
C LEU A 178 12.68 -15.42 -5.71
N TRP A 179 12.71 -16.71 -5.36
CA TRP A 179 12.36 -17.81 -6.26
C TRP A 179 11.17 -18.61 -5.73
N PRO A 180 10.00 -18.59 -6.39
CA PRO A 180 8.93 -19.52 -6.12
C PRO A 180 9.32 -20.92 -6.61
N ARG A 181 9.65 -21.82 -5.68
CA ARG A 181 10.13 -23.17 -6.01
C ARG A 181 8.99 -24.08 -6.45
N ASP A 182 7.87 -24.00 -5.75
CA ASP A 182 6.65 -24.74 -6.03
C ASP A 182 5.43 -23.95 -5.53
N ALA A 183 4.25 -24.58 -5.45
CA ALA A 183 3.01 -23.90 -5.02
C ALA A 183 3.06 -23.42 -3.56
N GLU A 184 3.89 -24.01 -2.73
CA GLU A 184 3.90 -23.80 -1.28
C GLU A 184 5.22 -23.22 -0.76
N SER A 185 6.32 -23.36 -1.51
CA SER A 185 7.66 -22.98 -1.04
C SER A 185 8.33 -21.92 -1.89
N LEU A 186 9.11 -21.09 -1.22
CA LEU A 186 9.94 -20.06 -1.82
C LEU A 186 11.37 -20.13 -1.28
N GLU A 187 12.31 -19.70 -2.09
CA GLU A 187 13.71 -19.51 -1.74
C GLU A 187 14.05 -18.02 -1.83
N ILE A 188 14.72 -17.51 -0.84
CA ILE A 188 15.18 -16.14 -0.74
C ILE A 188 16.70 -16.15 -0.78
N GLU A 189 17.33 -15.35 -1.65
CA GLU A 189 18.76 -15.08 -1.62
C GLU A 189 19.03 -13.74 -0.94
N LEU A 190 20.01 -13.70 -0.06
CA LEU A 190 20.39 -12.49 0.69
C LEU A 190 21.63 -11.86 0.08
N ILE A 191 21.67 -10.51 0.04
CA ILE A 191 22.76 -9.73 -0.55
C ILE A 191 24.07 -9.93 0.20
N GLU A 192 24.01 -9.84 1.53
CA GLU A 192 25.16 -10.03 2.42
C GLU A 192 24.68 -10.69 3.69
N SER A 193 24.85 -11.97 3.84
CA SER A 193 24.71 -12.58 5.13
C SER A 193 26.04 -13.17 5.51
N GLY A 194 26.71 -12.60 6.46
CA GLY A 194 27.89 -13.20 7.05
C GLY A 194 27.61 -14.59 7.62
N ARG A 195 26.33 -15.03 7.63
CA ARG A 195 25.86 -16.29 8.21
C ARG A 195 25.08 -17.18 7.26
N THR A 196 24.22 -16.61 6.41
CA THR A 196 23.32 -17.40 5.55
C THR A 196 23.11 -16.65 4.24
N GLY A 197 23.40 -17.30 3.10
CA GLY A 197 23.17 -16.76 1.76
C GLY A 197 21.77 -17.04 1.23
N ARG A 198 21.11 -18.15 1.66
CA ARG A 198 19.79 -18.57 1.19
C ARG A 198 18.88 -19.05 2.30
N VAL A 199 17.62 -18.69 2.19
CA VAL A 199 16.57 -19.13 3.12
C VAL A 199 15.43 -19.76 2.33
N LEU A 200 15.04 -20.98 2.71
CA LEU A 200 13.87 -21.68 2.15
C LEU A 200 12.74 -21.65 3.16
N LEU A 201 11.58 -21.16 2.72
CA LEU A 201 10.40 -20.97 3.55
C LEU A 201 9.15 -21.57 2.87
N LEU A 202 8.14 -21.87 3.68
CA LEU A 202 6.78 -22.07 3.18
C LEU A 202 6.11 -20.70 2.99
N ALA A 203 5.50 -20.47 1.83
CA ALA A 203 4.89 -19.18 1.50
C ALA A 203 3.77 -18.78 2.48
N ALA A 204 2.94 -19.77 2.89
CA ALA A 204 1.86 -19.53 3.84
C ALA A 204 2.33 -19.20 5.27
N ASP A 205 3.56 -19.56 5.62
CA ASP A 205 4.13 -19.48 6.98
C ASP A 205 5.49 -18.76 7.00
N ALA A 206 5.74 -17.89 6.02
CA ALA A 206 7.06 -17.29 5.78
C ALA A 206 7.62 -16.58 7.03
N VAL A 207 6.80 -15.78 7.71
CA VAL A 207 7.20 -15.06 8.94
C VAL A 207 7.56 -16.02 10.06
N ARG A 208 6.78 -17.09 10.26
CA ARG A 208 7.07 -18.10 11.29
C ARG A 208 8.32 -18.88 10.94
N GLY A 209 8.51 -19.19 9.65
CA GLY A 209 9.71 -19.81 9.14
C GLY A 209 10.96 -18.96 9.38
N LEU A 210 10.91 -17.66 9.07
CA LEU A 210 12.01 -16.73 9.31
C LEU A 210 12.37 -16.67 10.80
N ARG A 211 11.38 -16.53 11.68
CA ARG A 211 11.58 -16.52 13.13
C ARG A 211 12.31 -17.76 13.65
N ARG A 212 11.99 -18.94 13.09
CA ARG A 212 12.72 -20.19 13.42
C ARG A 212 14.15 -20.16 12.93
N VAL A 213 14.41 -19.60 11.74
CA VAL A 213 15.76 -19.42 11.20
C VAL A 213 16.59 -18.52 12.12
N GLU A 214 16.05 -17.37 12.53
CA GLU A 214 16.71 -16.43 13.47
C GLU A 214 17.10 -17.11 14.78
N LEU A 215 16.15 -17.86 15.39
CA LEU A 215 16.42 -18.63 16.61
C LEU A 215 17.49 -19.70 16.39
N ALA A 216 17.43 -20.45 15.29
CA ALA A 216 18.42 -21.49 14.99
C ALA A 216 19.81 -20.90 14.76
N LEU A 217 19.93 -19.78 14.04
CA LEU A 217 21.19 -19.07 13.81
C LEU A 217 21.74 -18.45 15.11
N GLY A 218 20.87 -17.95 15.99
CA GLY A 218 21.28 -17.44 17.32
C GLY A 218 21.87 -18.50 18.25
N HIS A 219 21.50 -19.76 18.08
CA HIS A 219 22.00 -20.91 18.87
C HIS A 219 23.15 -21.65 18.20
N ALA A 220 23.37 -21.43 16.89
CA ALA A 220 24.44 -22.10 16.16
C ALA A 220 25.80 -21.49 16.55
N SER A 221 26.66 -22.28 17.18
CA SER A 221 28.01 -21.87 17.63
C SER A 221 28.97 -21.61 16.46
N ASP A 222 28.65 -22.09 15.26
CA ASP A 222 29.49 -21.98 14.05
C ASP A 222 28.66 -21.41 12.89
N SER A 223 28.98 -20.18 12.55
CA SER A 223 28.16 -19.29 11.71
C SER A 223 28.40 -19.43 10.21
N ALA A 224 28.87 -20.57 9.72
CA ALA A 224 29.16 -20.81 8.30
C ALA A 224 27.97 -21.40 7.50
N ALA A 225 26.75 -21.36 8.03
CA ALA A 225 25.58 -21.83 7.29
C ALA A 225 25.34 -20.95 6.06
N SER A 226 25.35 -21.55 4.87
CA SER A 226 25.05 -20.87 3.62
C SER A 226 23.62 -21.07 3.14
N VAL A 227 22.90 -22.03 3.74
CA VAL A 227 21.49 -22.33 3.45
C VAL A 227 20.78 -22.66 4.75
N ALA A 228 19.64 -22.01 5.00
CA ALA A 228 18.71 -22.33 6.06
C ALA A 228 17.38 -22.79 5.48
N ASP A 229 16.98 -24.03 5.74
CA ASP A 229 15.71 -24.60 5.26
C ASP A 229 14.74 -24.76 6.42
N ALA A 230 13.70 -23.92 6.44
CA ALA A 230 12.67 -23.88 7.46
C ALA A 230 11.30 -24.36 6.96
N ARG A 231 11.27 -25.14 5.88
CA ARG A 231 10.01 -25.71 5.33
C ARG A 231 9.46 -26.88 6.17
N PHE A 232 10.26 -27.42 7.05
CA PHE A 232 9.86 -28.53 7.92
C PHE A 232 9.22 -28.02 9.20
N ASP A 233 8.17 -28.71 9.66
CA ASP A 233 7.50 -28.31 10.90
C ASP A 233 8.43 -28.53 12.12
N GLY A 234 8.57 -27.49 12.95
CA GLY A 234 9.38 -27.51 14.15
C GLY A 234 10.89 -27.64 13.96
N GLN A 235 11.40 -27.66 12.72
CA GLN A 235 12.83 -27.89 12.44
C GLN A 235 13.38 -26.83 11.47
N VAL A 236 14.66 -26.50 11.64
CA VAL A 236 15.45 -25.74 10.66
C VAL A 236 16.70 -26.55 10.32
N VAL A 237 16.91 -26.83 9.03
CA VAL A 237 18.09 -27.53 8.53
C VAL A 237 19.10 -26.49 8.05
N LEU A 238 20.22 -26.39 8.76
CA LEU A 238 21.35 -25.54 8.38
C LEU A 238 22.36 -26.34 7.56
N ARG A 239 22.75 -25.82 6.40
CA ARG A 239 23.78 -26.43 5.53
C ARG A 239 24.92 -25.47 5.32
N THR A 240 26.14 -25.94 5.47
CA THR A 240 27.36 -25.20 5.14
C THR A 240 27.79 -25.49 3.71
N ARG A 241 28.26 -24.47 3.00
CA ARG A 241 28.89 -24.65 1.68
C ARG A 241 30.27 -25.23 1.92
N LYS A 242 30.55 -26.49 1.50
CA LYS A 242 31.93 -26.97 1.42
C LYS A 242 32.68 -26.06 0.44
N ARG A 243 33.73 -25.39 0.92
CA ARG A 243 34.73 -24.78 0.01
C ARG A 243 35.37 -25.92 -0.77
N GLY A 244 35.10 -26.00 -2.07
CA GLY A 244 35.86 -26.79 -3.00
C GLY A 244 37.16 -26.09 -3.35
#